data_3f4131dbe2f45879dbacb9adfecce20d
#
_entry.id   3f4131dbe2f45879dbacb9adfecce20d
#
_cell.length_a   1.000
_cell.length_b   1.000
_cell.length_c   1.000
_cell.angle_alpha   90.00
_cell.angle_beta   90.00
_cell.angle_gamma   90.00
#
_symmetry.space_group_name_H-M   'P 1'
#
loop_
_entity.id
_entity.type
_entity.pdbx_description
1 polymer ?
#
loop_
_entity_poly.entity_id
_entity_poly.type
_entity_poly.pdbx_seq_one_letter_code
_entity_poly.pdbx_strand_id
1 'polypeptide(L)'
;NDILEIELGKELKPNERMSLDIKYNVKIPNSIGRFGYGENTINVTNWFPIACVNDERGWNLKSYETIGDPFYSETSDFHVKLLIPNKYKIAHTGKLIDDKHDNKKMLYEIEAENVRDFAFILSSKFDVNKVDSKGVAINTYNLNKKLSKKATEVAKDSINIFSELFGKYPYKEFSVVASDFFIGGMEY
;
A
#
# COMPACT_ATOMS: atom_id res chain seq x y z
N ASN A 1 -16.30 -1.51 -18.05
CA ASN A 1 -15.61 -2.78 -17.93
C ASN A 1 -14.26 -2.54 -17.27
N ASP A 2 -13.97 -3.19 -16.18
CA ASP A 2 -12.78 -3.06 -15.33
C ASP A 2 -11.87 -4.31 -15.42
N ILE A 3 -12.20 -5.23 -16.33
CA ILE A 3 -11.40 -6.41 -16.62
C ILE A 3 -10.63 -6.18 -17.94
N LEU A 4 -9.33 -6.38 -17.89
CA LEU A 4 -8.45 -6.43 -19.05
C LEU A 4 -8.11 -7.89 -19.36
N GLU A 5 -8.49 -8.38 -20.54
CA GLU A 5 -8.11 -9.68 -21.04
C GLU A 5 -6.90 -9.54 -21.97
N ILE A 6 -5.89 -10.36 -21.75
CA ILE A 6 -4.65 -10.36 -22.53
C ILE A 6 -4.45 -11.75 -23.11
N GLU A 7 -4.50 -11.87 -24.43
CA GLU A 7 -4.11 -13.09 -25.13
C GLU A 7 -2.58 -13.28 -25.00
N LEU A 8 -2.18 -14.40 -24.40
CA LEU A 8 -0.77 -14.77 -24.32
C LEU A 8 -0.34 -15.44 -25.63
N GLY A 9 0.83 -15.05 -26.17
CA GLY A 9 1.35 -15.63 -27.41
C GLY A 9 1.70 -17.13 -27.31
N LYS A 10 1.70 -17.68 -26.11
CA LYS A 10 1.90 -19.11 -25.81
C LYS A 10 1.18 -19.49 -24.52
N GLU A 11 0.86 -20.77 -24.41
CA GLU A 11 0.41 -21.36 -23.16
C GLU A 11 1.48 -21.25 -22.06
N LEU A 12 1.12 -20.87 -20.86
CA LEU A 12 1.99 -20.89 -19.67
C LEU A 12 1.80 -22.23 -18.96
N LYS A 13 2.83 -23.08 -18.99
CA LYS A 13 2.81 -24.41 -18.34
C LYS A 13 3.14 -24.31 -16.86
N PRO A 14 2.81 -25.33 -16.06
CA PRO A 14 3.22 -25.41 -14.66
C PRO A 14 4.73 -25.19 -14.49
N ASN A 15 5.12 -24.36 -13.51
CA ASN A 15 6.49 -23.94 -13.21
C ASN A 15 7.16 -23.05 -14.26
N GLU A 16 6.46 -22.63 -15.33
CA GLU A 16 6.96 -21.59 -16.22
C GLU A 16 6.70 -20.20 -15.67
N ARG A 17 7.49 -19.24 -16.13
CA ARG A 17 7.35 -17.81 -15.80
C ARG A 17 7.13 -17.00 -17.08
N MET A 18 6.35 -15.96 -16.97
CA MET A 18 6.11 -14.98 -18.02
C MET A 18 6.18 -13.59 -17.43
N SER A 19 6.73 -12.64 -18.19
CA SER A 19 6.71 -11.22 -17.84
C SER A 19 5.76 -10.49 -18.78
N LEU A 20 4.96 -9.59 -18.22
CA LEU A 20 4.08 -8.69 -18.96
C LEU A 20 4.48 -7.25 -18.63
N ASP A 21 4.75 -6.45 -19.67
CA ASP A 21 5.04 -5.03 -19.53
C ASP A 21 3.78 -4.22 -19.83
N ILE A 22 3.22 -3.55 -18.84
CA ILE A 22 2.01 -2.75 -18.98
C ILE A 22 2.35 -1.29 -18.71
N LYS A 23 2.10 -0.41 -19.70
CA LYS A 23 2.22 1.04 -19.55
C LYS A 23 0.83 1.67 -19.49
N TYR A 24 0.58 2.44 -18.44
CA TYR A 24 -0.71 3.07 -18.25
C TYR A 24 -0.58 4.44 -17.58
N ASN A 25 -1.63 5.23 -17.67
CA ASN A 25 -1.77 6.49 -16.95
C ASN A 25 -3.01 6.43 -16.07
N VAL A 26 -2.86 6.86 -14.84
CA VAL A 26 -3.97 6.92 -13.88
C VAL A 26 -4.17 8.37 -13.46
N LYS A 27 -5.38 8.89 -13.63
CA LYS A 27 -5.76 10.21 -13.14
C LYS A 27 -6.30 10.07 -11.73
N ILE A 28 -5.59 10.64 -10.76
CA ILE A 28 -6.04 10.64 -9.35
C ILE A 28 -7.21 11.63 -9.23
N PRO A 29 -8.42 11.18 -8.83
CA PRO A 29 -9.60 12.04 -8.73
C PRO A 29 -9.57 12.90 -7.47
N ASN A 30 -10.30 14.01 -7.48
CA ASN A 30 -10.64 14.74 -6.26
C ASN A 30 -11.75 13.98 -5.52
N SER A 31 -11.34 13.07 -4.67
CA SER A 31 -12.21 12.18 -3.91
C SER A 31 -11.51 11.74 -2.62
N ILE A 32 -12.22 11.80 -1.51
CA ILE A 32 -11.75 11.26 -0.24
C ILE A 32 -12.11 9.77 -0.18
N GLY A 33 -11.11 8.90 -0.05
CA GLY A 33 -11.30 7.47 -0.06
C GLY A 33 -10.01 6.71 -0.32
N ARG A 34 -10.14 5.46 -0.78
CA ARG A 34 -8.98 4.57 -1.06
C ARG A 34 -8.08 5.14 -2.15
N PHE A 35 -8.67 5.72 -3.19
CA PHE A 35 -7.95 6.26 -4.33
C PHE A 35 -8.47 7.65 -4.66
N GLY A 36 -7.62 8.66 -4.44
CA GLY A 36 -7.99 10.05 -4.67
C GLY A 36 -7.17 11.04 -3.87
N TYR A 37 -7.49 12.32 -3.99
CA TYR A 37 -6.89 13.34 -3.15
C TYR A 37 -7.97 14.21 -2.48
N GLY A 38 -7.69 14.53 -1.21
CA GLY A 38 -8.46 15.47 -0.41
C GLY A 38 -7.68 16.73 -0.11
N GLU A 39 -8.01 17.38 1.00
CA GLU A 39 -7.34 18.60 1.46
C GLU A 39 -5.94 18.35 2.01
N ASN A 40 -5.73 17.20 2.64
CA ASN A 40 -4.51 16.92 3.39
C ASN A 40 -3.67 15.80 2.80
N THR A 41 -4.29 14.82 2.13
CA THR A 41 -3.61 13.63 1.64
C THR A 41 -3.93 13.29 0.20
N ILE A 42 -3.04 12.55 -0.43
CA ILE A 42 -3.24 11.84 -1.70
C ILE A 42 -3.12 10.36 -1.37
N ASN A 43 -4.24 9.64 -1.48
CA ASN A 43 -4.32 8.22 -1.21
C ASN A 43 -4.21 7.45 -2.52
N VAL A 44 -3.25 6.54 -2.60
CA VAL A 44 -2.97 5.76 -3.81
C VAL A 44 -2.92 4.29 -3.45
N THR A 45 -4.08 3.67 -3.50
CA THR A 45 -4.27 2.25 -3.23
C THR A 45 -4.93 1.59 -4.42
N ASN A 46 -4.69 0.30 -4.65
CA ASN A 46 -5.24 -0.44 -5.79
C ASN A 46 -5.02 0.28 -7.15
N TRP A 47 -3.85 0.87 -7.34
CA TRP A 47 -3.51 1.77 -8.44
C TRP A 47 -2.87 1.07 -9.65
N PHE A 48 -2.52 -0.17 -9.51
CA PHE A 48 -1.89 -1.01 -10.53
C PHE A 48 -2.86 -2.10 -11.01
N PRO A 49 -2.66 -2.68 -12.22
CA PRO A 49 -3.43 -3.83 -12.67
C PRO A 49 -3.21 -5.03 -11.74
N ILE A 50 -4.28 -5.54 -11.16
CA ILE A 50 -4.27 -6.69 -10.26
C ILE A 50 -4.53 -7.94 -11.10
N ALA A 51 -3.67 -8.96 -10.98
CA ALA A 51 -3.91 -10.25 -11.63
C ALA A 51 -5.14 -10.92 -11.02
N CYS A 52 -6.09 -11.29 -11.87
CA CYS A 52 -7.26 -12.05 -11.41
C CYS A 52 -6.81 -13.41 -10.86
N VAL A 53 -7.42 -13.82 -9.76
CA VAL A 53 -7.19 -15.16 -9.19
C VAL A 53 -7.80 -16.22 -10.10
N ASN A 54 -7.06 -17.29 -10.37
CA ASN A 54 -7.54 -18.48 -11.06
C ASN A 54 -7.50 -19.64 -10.08
N ASP A 55 -8.67 -20.10 -9.67
CA ASP A 55 -8.84 -21.22 -8.74
C ASP A 55 -9.56 -22.40 -9.43
N GLU A 56 -10.01 -23.39 -8.65
CA GLU A 56 -10.73 -24.58 -9.16
C GLU A 56 -12.01 -24.23 -9.95
N ARG A 57 -12.56 -23.04 -9.78
CA ARG A 57 -13.75 -22.52 -10.46
C ARG A 57 -13.41 -21.72 -11.72
N GLY A 58 -12.11 -21.55 -12.01
CA GLY A 58 -11.59 -20.74 -13.10
C GLY A 58 -11.24 -19.30 -12.66
N TRP A 59 -11.20 -18.39 -13.62
CA TRP A 59 -10.85 -17.01 -13.39
C TRP A 59 -11.91 -16.25 -12.59
N ASN A 60 -11.52 -15.59 -11.53
CA ASN A 60 -12.38 -14.67 -10.79
C ASN A 60 -12.46 -13.33 -11.54
N LEU A 61 -13.49 -13.17 -12.36
CA LEU A 61 -13.73 -11.99 -13.20
C LEU A 61 -14.85 -11.10 -12.63
N LYS A 62 -15.00 -11.06 -11.31
CA LYS A 62 -15.97 -10.16 -10.68
C LYS A 62 -15.53 -8.72 -10.83
N SER A 63 -16.43 -7.90 -11.34
CA SER A 63 -16.25 -6.45 -11.39
C SER A 63 -16.23 -5.82 -10.00
N TYR A 64 -15.71 -4.60 -9.93
CA TYR A 64 -15.71 -3.81 -8.70
C TYR A 64 -17.13 -3.64 -8.14
N GLU A 65 -17.26 -3.88 -6.86
CA GLU A 65 -18.49 -3.62 -6.11
C GLU A 65 -18.25 -2.58 -5.02
N THR A 66 -19.27 -1.77 -4.72
CA THR A 66 -19.18 -0.68 -3.74
C THR A 66 -19.38 -1.12 -2.30
N ILE A 67 -19.78 -2.36 -2.08
CA ILE A 67 -20.08 -2.94 -0.77
C ILE A 67 -19.21 -4.18 -0.56
N GLY A 68 -18.63 -4.31 0.61
CA GLY A 68 -17.69 -5.35 0.98
C GLY A 68 -16.25 -5.03 0.63
N ASP A 69 -15.41 -6.05 0.52
CA ASP A 69 -14.03 -5.92 0.03
C ASP A 69 -14.00 -6.31 -1.46
N PRO A 70 -13.88 -5.32 -2.36
CA PRO A 70 -14.02 -5.56 -3.79
C PRO A 70 -12.75 -6.12 -4.45
N PHE A 71 -11.63 -6.18 -3.71
CA PHE A 71 -10.35 -6.61 -4.26
C PHE A 71 -9.99 -8.01 -3.75
N TYR A 72 -9.81 -8.93 -4.70
CA TYR A 72 -9.39 -10.28 -4.43
C TYR A 72 -8.12 -10.58 -5.23
N SER A 73 -7.02 -10.81 -4.54
CA SER A 73 -5.71 -11.09 -5.13
C SER A 73 -4.97 -12.17 -4.35
N GLU A 74 -4.05 -12.83 -5.00
CA GLU A 74 -3.02 -13.63 -4.32
C GLU A 74 -1.97 -12.71 -3.69
N THR A 75 -1.21 -13.25 -2.72
CA THR A 75 -0.03 -12.56 -2.20
C THR A 75 1.05 -12.48 -3.27
N SER A 76 1.77 -11.37 -3.28
CA SER A 76 2.80 -11.08 -4.28
C SER A 76 3.97 -10.33 -3.66
N ASP A 77 5.09 -10.34 -4.36
CA ASP A 77 6.24 -9.52 -4.04
C ASP A 77 6.21 -8.25 -4.91
N PHE A 78 6.43 -7.12 -4.29
CA PHE A 78 6.45 -5.81 -4.94
C PHE A 78 7.83 -5.20 -4.86
N HIS A 79 8.34 -4.73 -5.99
CA HIS A 79 9.51 -3.87 -6.07
C HIS A 79 9.08 -2.58 -6.76
N VAL A 80 8.97 -1.51 -6.01
CA VAL A 80 8.32 -0.27 -6.45
C VAL A 80 9.31 0.89 -6.43
N LYS A 81 9.41 1.60 -7.56
CA LYS A 81 10.15 2.84 -7.68
C LYS A 81 9.19 4.01 -7.87
N LEU A 82 9.19 4.94 -6.92
CA LEU A 82 8.30 6.10 -6.93
C LEU A 82 9.11 7.39 -7.07
N LEU A 83 8.83 8.17 -8.09
CA LEU A 83 9.42 9.49 -8.27
C LEU A 83 8.35 10.55 -7.95
N ILE A 84 8.43 11.16 -6.79
CA ILE A 84 7.43 12.11 -6.28
C ILE A 84 8.05 13.48 -5.94
N PRO A 85 7.28 14.58 -5.99
CA PRO A 85 7.77 15.88 -5.56
C PRO A 85 8.27 15.85 -4.11
N ASN A 86 9.44 16.43 -3.84
CA ASN A 86 10.11 16.39 -2.53
C ASN A 86 9.38 17.12 -1.40
N LYS A 87 8.31 17.87 -1.72
CA LYS A 87 7.43 18.49 -0.72
C LYS A 87 6.57 17.47 0.04
N TYR A 88 6.39 16.26 -0.49
CA TYR A 88 5.58 15.23 0.14
C TYR A 88 6.43 14.28 0.98
N LYS A 89 5.90 13.93 2.14
CA LYS A 89 6.29 12.74 2.89
C LYS A 89 5.43 11.58 2.42
N ILE A 90 6.00 10.40 2.40
CA ILE A 90 5.34 9.17 1.95
C ILE A 90 5.18 8.19 3.10
N ALA A 91 3.98 7.64 3.25
CA ALA A 91 3.71 6.39 3.96
C ALA A 91 3.46 5.31 2.91
N HIS A 92 3.96 4.11 3.12
CA HIS A 92 3.90 3.04 2.10
C HIS A 92 3.83 1.65 2.75
N THR A 93 3.35 0.68 1.99
CA THR A 93 3.49 -0.75 2.29
C THR A 93 4.94 -1.17 2.07
N GLY A 94 5.42 -2.13 2.88
CA GLY A 94 6.76 -2.68 2.72
C GLY A 94 7.87 -1.84 3.35
N LYS A 95 9.10 -2.13 2.96
CA LYS A 95 10.33 -1.56 3.50
C LYS A 95 10.98 -0.62 2.49
N LEU A 96 11.37 0.57 2.94
CA LEU A 96 12.23 1.48 2.16
C LEU A 96 13.62 0.87 2.03
N ILE A 97 14.07 0.68 0.80
CA ILE A 97 15.41 0.15 0.48
C ILE A 97 16.40 1.29 0.23
N ASP A 98 15.99 2.27 -0.56
CA ASP A 98 16.82 3.42 -0.91
C ASP A 98 15.94 4.65 -1.20
N ASP A 99 16.52 5.83 -0.97
CA ASP A 99 15.91 7.09 -1.37
C ASP A 99 16.96 8.07 -1.88
N LYS A 100 16.66 8.75 -2.98
CA LYS A 100 17.58 9.67 -3.64
C LYS A 100 16.90 10.96 -4.06
N HIS A 101 17.60 12.05 -3.83
CA HIS A 101 17.20 13.34 -4.39
C HIS A 101 17.47 13.39 -5.90
N ASP A 102 16.46 13.77 -6.66
CA ASP A 102 16.53 14.08 -8.08
C ASP A 102 15.89 15.45 -8.33
N ASN A 103 16.68 16.51 -8.27
CA ASN A 103 16.26 17.90 -8.39
C ASN A 103 15.15 18.27 -7.35
N LYS A 104 13.90 18.51 -7.82
CA LYS A 104 12.73 18.84 -6.99
C LYS A 104 11.90 17.61 -6.62
N LYS A 105 12.43 16.41 -6.86
CA LYS A 105 11.75 15.13 -6.59
C LYS A 105 12.59 14.24 -5.70
N MET A 106 11.94 13.26 -5.12
CA MET A 106 12.56 12.14 -4.42
C MET A 106 12.23 10.88 -5.18
N LEU A 107 13.23 10.07 -5.47
CA LEU A 107 13.09 8.70 -5.92
C LEU A 107 13.13 7.78 -4.70
N TYR A 108 12.08 7.04 -4.46
CA TYR A 108 11.99 6.00 -3.43
C TYR A 108 12.05 4.64 -4.09
N GLU A 109 12.82 3.73 -3.53
CA GLU A 109 12.87 2.32 -3.89
C GLU A 109 12.37 1.50 -2.71
N ILE A 110 11.28 0.75 -2.90
CA ILE A 110 10.54 0.09 -1.83
C ILE A 110 10.31 -1.37 -2.22
N GLU A 111 10.51 -2.26 -1.27
CA GLU A 111 10.21 -3.69 -1.40
C GLU A 111 9.15 -4.11 -0.39
N ALA A 112 8.19 -4.92 -0.86
CA ALA A 112 7.23 -5.57 -0.01
C ALA A 112 7.07 -7.02 -0.45
N GLU A 113 7.36 -7.95 0.46
CA GLU A 113 7.33 -9.38 0.17
C GLU A 113 6.09 -10.03 0.78
N ASN A 114 5.48 -10.92 0.01
CA ASN A 114 4.35 -11.73 0.44
C ASN A 114 3.18 -10.92 1.02
N VAL A 115 2.79 -9.86 0.31
CA VAL A 115 1.67 -8.98 0.65
C VAL A 115 0.58 -9.03 -0.43
N ARG A 116 -0.66 -8.75 -0.05
CA ARG A 116 -1.79 -8.78 -1.00
C ARG A 116 -1.91 -7.53 -1.82
N ASP A 117 -1.42 -6.41 -1.30
CA ASP A 117 -1.58 -5.10 -1.94
C ASP A 117 -0.36 -4.21 -1.66
N PHE A 118 -0.20 -3.19 -2.48
CA PHE A 118 0.79 -2.15 -2.28
C PHE A 118 0.12 -0.78 -2.34
N ALA A 119 0.06 -0.12 -1.19
CA ALA A 119 -0.52 1.21 -1.03
C ALA A 119 0.56 2.23 -0.67
N PHE A 120 0.33 3.48 -1.07
CA PHE A 120 1.07 4.61 -0.52
C PHE A 120 0.21 5.85 -0.36
N ILE A 121 0.52 6.65 0.64
CA ILE A 121 -0.20 7.89 0.96
C ILE A 121 0.80 9.03 1.06
N LEU A 122 0.48 10.14 0.43
CA LEU A 122 1.33 11.32 0.36
C LEU A 122 0.70 12.48 1.12
N SER A 123 1.50 13.20 1.89
CA SER A 123 1.13 14.50 2.46
C SER A 123 2.34 15.39 2.70
N SER A 124 2.22 16.67 2.42
CA SER A 124 3.19 17.67 2.87
C SER A 124 3.01 18.06 4.33
N LYS A 125 1.89 17.65 4.96
CA LYS A 125 1.48 18.02 6.32
C LYS A 125 1.81 16.96 7.38
N PHE A 126 2.30 15.78 6.99
CA PHE A 126 2.57 14.71 7.95
C PHE A 126 3.58 15.10 9.02
N ASP A 127 3.18 14.93 10.27
CA ASP A 127 4.08 14.77 11.42
C ASP A 127 4.39 13.28 11.56
N VAL A 128 5.67 12.91 11.42
CA VAL A 128 6.09 11.50 11.34
C VAL A 128 6.86 11.14 12.59
N ASN A 129 6.42 10.08 13.27
CA ASN A 129 7.17 9.46 14.36
C ASN A 129 7.55 8.04 13.99
N LYS A 130 8.75 7.65 14.42
CA LYS A 130 9.29 6.30 14.22
C LYS A 130 9.77 5.76 15.56
N VAL A 131 9.34 4.56 15.90
CA VAL A 131 9.81 3.83 17.07
C VAL A 131 10.04 2.37 16.70
N ASP A 132 10.95 1.70 17.37
CA ASP A 132 11.10 0.25 17.28
C ASP A 132 10.38 -0.43 18.43
N SER A 133 9.77 -1.56 18.15
CA SER A 133 9.23 -2.45 19.17
C SER A 133 9.44 -3.92 18.77
N LYS A 134 10.27 -4.60 19.54
CA LYS A 134 10.59 -6.03 19.34
C LYS A 134 11.09 -6.36 17.92
N GLY A 135 11.81 -5.41 17.27
CA GLY A 135 12.36 -5.54 15.93
C GLY A 135 11.35 -5.24 14.81
N VAL A 136 10.23 -4.59 15.12
CA VAL A 136 9.29 -4.00 14.18
C VAL A 136 9.43 -2.49 14.22
N ALA A 137 9.76 -1.87 13.09
CA ALA A 137 9.77 -0.42 12.94
C ALA A 137 8.32 0.08 12.81
N ILE A 138 7.85 0.82 13.80
CA ILE A 138 6.51 1.39 13.84
C ILE A 138 6.59 2.83 13.37
N ASN A 139 5.97 3.12 12.25
CA ASN A 139 5.91 4.45 11.64
C ASN A 139 4.50 5.03 11.81
N THR A 140 4.37 6.23 12.38
CA THR A 140 3.08 6.91 12.46
C THR A 140 3.12 8.24 11.73
N TYR A 141 2.16 8.43 10.84
CA TYR A 141 2.02 9.59 9.98
C TYR A 141 0.75 10.34 10.38
N ASN A 142 0.90 11.47 11.05
CA ASN A 142 -0.21 12.19 11.65
C ASN A 142 -0.43 13.55 10.98
N LEU A 143 -1.69 13.93 10.82
CA LEU A 143 -2.10 15.26 10.37
C LEU A 143 -2.28 16.23 11.55
N ASN A 144 -2.44 15.70 12.75
CA ASN A 144 -2.53 16.47 13.99
C ASN A 144 -1.38 16.12 14.93
N LYS A 145 -0.43 17.02 15.05
CA LYS A 145 0.77 16.85 15.91
C LYS A 145 0.44 16.53 17.37
N LYS A 146 -0.68 17.03 17.91
CA LYS A 146 -1.08 16.76 19.30
C LYS A 146 -1.44 15.30 19.53
N LEU A 147 -1.86 14.57 18.50
CA LEU A 147 -2.23 13.16 18.59
C LEU A 147 -1.06 12.21 18.27
N SER A 148 0.02 12.72 17.71
CA SER A 148 1.16 11.93 17.23
C SER A 148 1.70 10.94 18.28
N LYS A 149 1.99 11.43 19.49
CA LYS A 149 2.52 10.58 20.57
C LYS A 149 1.53 9.47 20.94
N LYS A 150 0.25 9.82 21.10
CA LYS A 150 -0.78 8.84 21.46
C LYS A 150 -0.97 7.78 20.38
N ALA A 151 -0.98 8.17 19.10
CA ALA A 151 -1.07 7.24 17.98
C ALA A 151 0.11 6.25 17.97
N THR A 152 1.32 6.75 18.24
CA THR A 152 2.52 5.91 18.30
C THR A 152 2.47 4.91 19.49
N GLU A 153 2.02 5.35 20.66
CA GLU A 153 1.85 4.48 21.83
C GLU A 153 0.82 3.37 21.54
N VAL A 154 -0.34 3.72 21.00
CA VAL A 154 -1.38 2.74 20.66
C VAL A 154 -0.90 1.75 19.61
N ALA A 155 -0.22 2.21 18.56
CA ALA A 155 0.33 1.33 17.53
C ALA A 155 1.35 0.32 18.11
N LYS A 156 2.25 0.81 18.98
CA LYS A 156 3.23 -0.03 19.69
C LYS A 156 2.56 -1.08 20.57
N ASP A 157 1.59 -0.66 21.37
CA ASP A 157 0.89 -1.56 22.29
C ASP A 157 0.09 -2.61 21.51
N SER A 158 -0.55 -2.23 20.40
CA SER A 158 -1.26 -3.16 19.52
C SER A 158 -0.34 -4.23 18.93
N ILE A 159 0.81 -3.85 18.37
CA ILE A 159 1.78 -4.81 17.83
C ILE A 159 2.28 -5.76 18.95
N ASN A 160 2.53 -5.26 20.14
CA ASN A 160 3.02 -6.07 21.24
C ASN A 160 1.96 -7.08 21.73
N ILE A 161 0.74 -6.60 21.98
CA ILE A 161 -0.37 -7.42 22.50
C ILE A 161 -0.77 -8.47 21.46
N PHE A 162 -0.95 -8.07 20.20
CA PHE A 162 -1.37 -9.02 19.15
C PHE A 162 -0.26 -10.02 18.82
N SER A 163 1.01 -9.62 18.91
CA SER A 163 2.13 -10.56 18.76
C SER A 163 2.19 -11.60 19.88
N GLU A 164 1.76 -11.25 21.08
CA GLU A 164 1.68 -12.19 22.22
C GLU A 164 0.48 -13.13 22.11
N LEU A 165 -0.67 -12.61 21.63
CA LEU A 165 -1.92 -13.38 21.55
C LEU A 165 -2.02 -14.27 20.34
N PHE A 166 -1.51 -13.81 19.18
CA PHE A 166 -1.76 -14.43 17.85
C PHE A 166 -0.48 -14.89 17.15
N GLY A 167 0.68 -14.64 17.74
CA GLY A 167 1.98 -14.93 17.15
C GLY A 167 2.69 -13.69 16.64
N LYS A 168 4.01 -13.84 16.44
CA LYS A 168 4.88 -12.73 16.06
C LYS A 168 4.40 -12.04 14.77
N TYR A 169 4.33 -10.70 14.81
CA TYR A 169 4.07 -9.91 13.60
C TYR A 169 5.11 -10.22 12.51
N PRO A 170 4.69 -10.64 11.31
CA PRO A 170 5.60 -11.21 10.33
C PRO A 170 6.47 -10.19 9.59
N TYR A 171 6.02 -8.94 9.51
CA TYR A 171 6.72 -7.90 8.76
C TYR A 171 7.69 -7.09 9.63
N LYS A 172 8.63 -6.40 8.99
CA LYS A 172 9.64 -5.58 9.66
C LYS A 172 9.19 -4.16 9.93
N GLU A 173 8.17 -3.70 9.23
CA GLU A 173 7.62 -2.36 9.36
C GLU A 173 6.10 -2.42 9.53
N PHE A 174 5.57 -1.48 10.30
CA PHE A 174 4.14 -1.26 10.50
C PHE A 174 3.86 0.23 10.45
N SER A 175 2.97 0.64 9.56
CA SER A 175 2.63 2.05 9.38
C SER A 175 1.20 2.35 9.76
N VAL A 176 0.99 3.41 10.57
CA VAL A 176 -0.33 3.95 10.88
C VAL A 176 -0.43 5.36 10.32
N VAL A 177 -1.43 5.58 9.48
CA VAL A 177 -1.52 6.79 8.65
C VAL A 177 -2.85 7.48 8.85
N ALA A 178 -2.82 8.73 9.30
CA ALA A 178 -3.99 9.61 9.26
C ALA A 178 -4.19 10.13 7.84
N SER A 179 -5.37 9.96 7.27
CA SER A 179 -5.64 10.39 5.90
C SER A 179 -7.02 11.01 5.76
N ASP A 180 -7.24 11.71 4.65
CA ASP A 180 -8.57 12.15 4.22
C ASP A 180 -9.36 10.92 3.76
N PHE A 181 -10.14 10.37 4.68
CA PHE A 181 -10.89 9.15 4.47
C PHE A 181 -12.24 9.23 5.17
N PHE A 182 -13.28 8.68 4.56
CA PHE A 182 -14.66 8.82 5.07
C PHE A 182 -15.10 7.63 5.95
N ILE A 183 -14.27 6.60 6.09
CA ILE A 183 -14.51 5.41 6.93
C ILE A 183 -13.52 5.41 8.10
N GLY A 184 -13.82 4.67 9.16
CA GLY A 184 -13.04 4.65 10.38
C GLY A 184 -11.64 4.03 10.27
N GLY A 185 -11.38 3.17 9.30
CA GLY A 185 -10.08 2.53 9.06
C GLY A 185 -10.04 1.81 7.73
N MET A 186 -8.81 1.55 7.24
CA MET A 186 -8.54 0.75 6.06
C MET A 186 -7.15 0.11 6.21
N GLU A 187 -7.10 -1.18 6.12
CA GLU A 187 -5.93 -2.02 6.31
C GLU A 187 -5.36 -2.47 4.96
N TYR A 188 -4.04 -2.28 4.76
CA TYR A 188 -3.27 -2.68 3.57
C TYR A 188 -1.99 -3.41 3.96
#